data_363bf9c8508698fb6e02ccc8c4f2b484
#
_entry.id   363bf9c8508698fb6e02ccc8c4f2b484
#
_cell.length_a   1.000
_cell.length_b   1.000
_cell.length_c   1.000
_cell.angle_alpha   90.00
_cell.angle_beta   90.00
_cell.angle_gamma   90.00
#
_symmetry.space_group_name_H-M   'P 1'
#
loop_
_entity.id
_entity.type
_entity.pdbx_description
1 polymer ?
#
loop_
_entity_poly.entity_id
_entity_poly.type
_entity_poly.pdbx_seq_one_letter_code
_entity_poly.pdbx_strand_id
1 'polypeptide(L)'
;MLRQYNRHIYIALLSVLTLCLLCDYIPALRFLAAWVTPPVVLFIGLVFALLCGQAYPTFNKNVSKKLLQYSVIGLGFGMNLQASLASGKEGMLFTIISVVGTLLIGMFIGCKILKLNRNTSYLISSGTAICGGSAIAAVGPIIKAKDTDMSMALATIFILNAIGLFLFPVLGHWLGLSQQDFGTWAAIAIHDTSSVVGAGAAYGEEALQVATTIKLTRALWIIPLALITSVIFRSEGKKISIPWFILFFIVAMLINTYLLADYPEVGKFIAGIARKGLIITMFFIGASLSVDVIKSVGIRPLLQGILLWIIISAASLAYILLR
;
A
#
# COMPACT_ATOMS: atom_id res chain seq x y z
N MET A 1 -25.44 -5.86 21.19
CA MET A 1 -26.10 -6.86 20.31
C MET A 1 -25.25 -7.19 19.07
N LEU A 2 -24.82 -6.25 18.22
CA LEU A 2 -24.02 -6.55 17.01
C LEU A 2 -22.69 -7.25 17.29
N ARG A 3 -21.98 -6.89 18.36
CA ARG A 3 -20.70 -7.52 18.75
C ARG A 3 -20.83 -9.01 19.12
N GLN A 4 -22.00 -9.46 19.52
CA GLN A 4 -22.25 -10.85 19.86
C GLN A 4 -22.30 -11.75 18.61
N TYR A 5 -22.74 -11.19 17.49
CA TYR A 5 -22.85 -11.89 16.20
C TYR A 5 -21.72 -11.54 15.21
N ASN A 6 -20.64 -10.91 15.69
CA ASN A 6 -19.59 -10.39 14.81
C ASN A 6 -19.01 -11.44 13.85
N ARG A 7 -18.82 -12.69 14.31
CA ARG A 7 -18.28 -13.78 13.47
C ARG A 7 -19.23 -14.18 12.33
N HIS A 8 -20.53 -14.25 12.61
CA HIS A 8 -21.53 -14.59 11.60
C HIS A 8 -21.67 -13.47 10.55
N ILE A 9 -21.72 -12.22 10.99
CA ILE A 9 -21.77 -11.05 10.12
C ILE A 9 -20.51 -10.98 9.24
N TYR A 10 -19.32 -11.23 9.81
CA TYR A 10 -18.07 -11.28 9.10
C TYR A 10 -18.09 -12.32 7.98
N ILE A 11 -18.47 -13.57 8.30
CA ILE A 11 -18.54 -14.66 7.31
C ILE A 11 -19.58 -14.34 6.23
N ALA A 12 -20.76 -13.83 6.61
CA ALA A 12 -21.80 -13.45 5.67
C ALA A 12 -21.31 -12.36 4.69
N LEU A 13 -20.69 -11.29 5.20
CA LEU A 13 -20.14 -10.21 4.36
C LEU A 13 -19.06 -10.74 3.40
N LEU A 14 -18.12 -11.53 3.91
CA LEU A 14 -17.06 -12.10 3.09
C LEU A 14 -17.63 -13.04 2.00
N SER A 15 -18.61 -13.88 2.35
CA SER A 15 -19.27 -14.77 1.40
C SER A 15 -20.02 -14.00 0.32
N VAL A 16 -20.78 -12.96 0.70
CA VAL A 16 -21.51 -12.12 -0.26
C VAL A 16 -20.55 -11.40 -1.21
N LEU A 17 -19.49 -10.78 -0.67
CA LEU A 17 -18.48 -10.09 -1.49
C LEU A 17 -17.79 -11.06 -2.47
N THR A 18 -17.45 -12.26 -2.00
CA THR A 18 -16.82 -13.27 -2.86
C THR A 18 -17.79 -13.76 -3.95
N LEU A 19 -19.05 -14.03 -3.61
CA LEU A 19 -20.07 -14.39 -4.58
C LEU A 19 -20.29 -13.30 -5.62
N CYS A 20 -20.41 -12.04 -5.21
CA CYS A 20 -20.56 -10.91 -6.14
C CYS A 20 -19.36 -10.82 -7.10
N LEU A 21 -18.12 -11.04 -6.63
CA LEU A 21 -16.94 -11.05 -7.49
C LEU A 21 -16.92 -12.24 -8.47
N LEU A 22 -17.48 -13.40 -8.08
CA LEU A 22 -17.64 -14.55 -8.98
C LEU A 22 -18.73 -14.31 -10.04
N CYS A 23 -19.73 -13.51 -9.73
CA CYS A 23 -20.78 -13.12 -10.69
C CYS A 23 -20.24 -12.37 -11.92
N ASP A 24 -19.04 -11.79 -11.86
CA ASP A 24 -18.38 -11.16 -13.00
C ASP A 24 -18.14 -12.11 -14.20
N TYR A 25 -18.02 -13.40 -13.93
CA TYR A 25 -17.86 -14.44 -14.97
C TYR A 25 -19.19 -14.78 -15.67
N ILE A 26 -20.34 -14.36 -15.12
CA ILE A 26 -21.67 -14.60 -15.67
C ILE A 26 -22.18 -13.29 -16.24
N PRO A 27 -22.33 -13.15 -17.59
CA PRO A 27 -22.70 -11.87 -18.22
C PRO A 27 -23.97 -11.22 -17.65
N ALA A 28 -24.99 -12.02 -17.34
CA ALA A 28 -26.25 -11.56 -16.76
C ALA A 28 -26.12 -10.99 -15.33
N LEU A 29 -25.06 -11.32 -14.61
CA LEU A 29 -24.86 -10.94 -13.19
C LEU A 29 -23.71 -9.96 -12.98
N ARG A 30 -23.07 -9.49 -14.05
CA ARG A 30 -21.92 -8.54 -13.96
C ARG A 30 -22.26 -7.25 -13.21
N PHE A 31 -23.52 -6.82 -13.24
CA PHE A 31 -23.95 -5.63 -12.51
C PHE A 31 -23.72 -5.75 -10.99
N LEU A 32 -23.76 -6.97 -10.43
CA LEU A 32 -23.47 -7.22 -9.01
C LEU A 32 -21.97 -7.03 -8.70
N ALA A 33 -21.09 -7.42 -9.62
CA ALA A 33 -19.66 -7.24 -9.46
C ALA A 33 -19.22 -5.76 -9.60
N ALA A 34 -19.94 -4.97 -10.39
CA ALA A 34 -19.62 -3.56 -10.65
C ALA A 34 -19.55 -2.70 -9.38
N TRP A 35 -20.32 -3.04 -8.34
CA TRP A 35 -20.33 -2.33 -7.06
C TRP A 35 -19.21 -2.77 -6.12
N VAL A 36 -18.58 -3.92 -6.38
CA VAL A 36 -17.53 -4.50 -5.54
C VAL A 36 -16.15 -3.94 -5.94
N THR A 37 -15.96 -2.65 -5.68
CA THR A 37 -14.70 -1.94 -5.96
C THR A 37 -13.80 -1.91 -4.71
N PRO A 38 -12.46 -1.76 -4.87
CA PRO A 38 -11.53 -1.73 -3.74
C PRO A 38 -11.91 -0.73 -2.64
N PRO A 39 -12.29 0.54 -2.93
CA PRO A 39 -12.72 1.47 -1.89
C PRO A 39 -13.99 1.05 -1.16
N VAL A 40 -15.00 0.56 -1.90
CA VAL A 40 -16.27 0.11 -1.31
C VAL A 40 -16.04 -1.07 -0.37
N VAL A 41 -15.24 -2.04 -0.78
CA VAL A 41 -14.93 -3.23 0.02
C VAL A 41 -14.12 -2.88 1.27
N LEU A 42 -13.15 -1.97 1.15
CA LEU A 42 -12.43 -1.43 2.30
C LEU A 42 -13.40 -0.73 3.28
N PHE A 43 -14.28 0.12 2.76
CA PHE A 43 -15.26 0.84 3.55
C PHE A 43 -16.20 -0.11 4.30
N ILE A 44 -16.70 -1.14 3.63
CA ILE A 44 -17.52 -2.20 4.27
C ILE A 44 -16.74 -2.87 5.41
N GLY A 45 -15.48 -3.24 5.18
CA GLY A 45 -14.61 -3.82 6.20
C GLY A 45 -14.39 -2.87 7.39
N LEU A 46 -14.16 -1.59 7.12
CA LEU A 46 -13.99 -0.56 8.15
C LEU A 46 -15.26 -0.35 8.99
N VAL A 47 -16.40 -0.20 8.34
CA VAL A 47 -17.71 -0.05 9.01
C VAL A 47 -17.99 -1.28 9.88
N PHE A 48 -17.74 -2.48 9.36
CA PHE A 48 -17.83 -3.71 10.13
C PHE A 48 -16.94 -3.65 11.39
N ALA A 49 -15.67 -3.30 11.26
CA ALA A 49 -14.74 -3.22 12.38
C ALA A 49 -15.14 -2.18 13.44
N LEU A 50 -15.67 -1.05 13.02
CA LEU A 50 -16.14 0.02 13.92
C LEU A 50 -17.43 -0.36 14.67
N LEU A 51 -18.39 -1.00 13.99
CA LEU A 51 -19.70 -1.35 14.57
C LEU A 51 -19.67 -2.68 15.35
N CYS A 52 -19.07 -3.71 14.73
CA CYS A 52 -19.09 -5.07 15.26
C CYS A 52 -17.80 -5.45 16.03
N GLY A 53 -16.74 -4.64 15.89
CA GLY A 53 -15.41 -4.98 16.41
C GLY A 53 -14.66 -5.98 15.52
N GLN A 54 -13.44 -6.35 15.95
CA GLN A 54 -12.61 -7.30 15.20
C GLN A 54 -13.06 -8.74 15.43
N ALA A 55 -13.49 -9.45 14.39
CA ALA A 55 -13.90 -10.85 14.51
C ALA A 55 -12.70 -11.81 14.56
N TYR A 56 -11.71 -11.62 13.66
CA TYR A 56 -10.55 -12.52 13.48
C TYR A 56 -9.26 -11.73 13.25
N PRO A 57 -8.70 -10.99 14.23
CA PRO A 57 -7.61 -10.04 14.02
C PRO A 57 -6.34 -10.70 13.48
N THR A 58 -5.92 -11.83 14.06
CA THR A 58 -4.70 -12.55 13.62
C THR A 58 -4.87 -13.15 12.23
N PHE A 59 -6.04 -13.72 11.93
CA PHE A 59 -6.37 -14.27 10.62
C PHE A 59 -6.36 -13.17 9.56
N ASN A 60 -7.06 -12.06 9.80
CA ASN A 60 -7.12 -10.93 8.88
C ASN A 60 -5.72 -10.38 8.56
N LYS A 61 -4.88 -10.19 9.58
CA LYS A 61 -3.51 -9.71 9.41
C LYS A 61 -2.66 -10.66 8.54
N ASN A 62 -2.76 -11.96 8.78
CA ASN A 62 -1.95 -12.95 8.07
C ASN A 62 -2.46 -13.17 6.65
N VAL A 63 -3.79 -13.28 6.47
CA VAL A 63 -4.41 -13.52 5.17
C VAL A 63 -4.29 -12.29 4.27
N SER A 64 -4.57 -11.09 4.77
CA SER A 64 -4.42 -9.87 3.97
C SER A 64 -3.00 -9.72 3.42
N LYS A 65 -1.98 -9.95 4.27
CA LYS A 65 -0.58 -9.88 3.85
C LYS A 65 -0.25 -10.88 2.73
N LYS A 66 -0.61 -12.15 2.91
CA LYS A 66 -0.32 -13.21 1.92
C LYS A 66 -1.12 -13.01 0.64
N LEU A 67 -2.43 -12.73 0.77
CA LEU A 67 -3.31 -12.54 -0.38
C LEU A 67 -2.88 -11.33 -1.21
N LEU A 68 -2.48 -10.22 -0.56
CA LEU A 68 -1.89 -9.08 -1.24
C LEU A 68 -0.64 -9.48 -2.03
N GLN A 69 0.30 -10.20 -1.40
CA GLN A 69 1.54 -10.62 -2.06
C GLN A 69 1.26 -11.49 -3.30
N TYR A 70 0.38 -12.48 -3.18
CA TYR A 70 0.01 -13.33 -4.31
C TYR A 70 -0.77 -12.56 -5.40
N SER A 71 -1.66 -11.66 -5.00
CA SER A 71 -2.37 -10.80 -5.96
C SER A 71 -1.41 -9.89 -6.72
N VAL A 72 -0.43 -9.28 -6.03
CA VAL A 72 0.58 -8.45 -6.69
C VAL A 72 1.42 -9.27 -7.67
N ILE A 73 1.85 -10.49 -7.30
CA ILE A 73 2.55 -11.39 -8.24
C ILE A 73 1.68 -11.68 -9.47
N GLY A 74 0.41 -12.01 -9.24
CA GLY A 74 -0.54 -12.30 -10.32
C GLY A 74 -0.81 -11.10 -11.24
N LEU A 75 -0.79 -9.86 -10.72
CA LEU A 75 -0.86 -8.64 -11.56
C LEU A 75 0.31 -8.52 -12.53
N GLY A 76 1.49 -9.04 -12.17
CA GLY A 76 2.66 -9.06 -13.04
C GLY A 76 2.41 -9.76 -14.38
N PHE A 77 1.53 -10.77 -14.42
CA PHE A 77 1.13 -11.44 -15.66
C PHE A 77 0.25 -10.56 -16.59
N GLY A 78 -0.27 -9.44 -16.11
CA GLY A 78 -0.97 -8.46 -16.93
C GLY A 78 -0.11 -7.30 -17.41
N MET A 79 1.21 -7.33 -17.17
CA MET A 79 2.11 -6.20 -17.38
C MET A 79 3.26 -6.54 -18.33
N ASN A 80 3.68 -5.55 -19.12
CA ASN A 80 4.84 -5.67 -20.02
C ASN A 80 6.08 -5.11 -19.32
N LEU A 81 7.17 -5.91 -19.28
CA LEU A 81 8.41 -5.52 -18.61
C LEU A 81 9.06 -4.27 -19.23
N GLN A 82 9.06 -4.16 -20.57
CA GLN A 82 9.72 -3.05 -21.27
C GLN A 82 9.00 -1.72 -20.98
N ALA A 83 7.67 -1.72 -21.06
CA ALA A 83 6.85 -0.55 -20.70
C ALA A 83 7.02 -0.18 -19.21
N SER A 84 7.09 -1.17 -18.34
CA SER A 84 7.30 -0.97 -16.90
C SER A 84 8.68 -0.39 -16.58
N LEU A 85 9.73 -0.82 -17.30
CA LEU A 85 11.08 -0.27 -17.16
C LEU A 85 11.18 1.16 -17.67
N ALA A 86 10.49 1.49 -18.77
CA ALA A 86 10.45 2.86 -19.29
C ALA A 86 9.83 3.81 -18.26
N SER A 87 8.65 3.48 -17.73
CA SER A 87 7.99 4.26 -16.66
C SER A 87 8.84 4.36 -15.39
N GLY A 88 9.59 3.30 -15.04
CA GLY A 88 10.46 3.27 -13.86
C GLY A 88 11.68 4.19 -13.97
N LYS A 89 12.30 4.29 -15.15
CA LYS A 89 13.50 5.12 -15.37
C LYS A 89 13.22 6.61 -15.17
N GLU A 90 12.11 7.09 -15.69
CA GLU A 90 11.71 8.50 -15.59
C GLU A 90 11.52 8.96 -14.12
N GLY A 91 11.02 8.07 -13.25
CA GLY A 91 10.79 8.37 -11.83
C GLY A 91 11.97 8.09 -10.90
N MET A 92 13.09 7.50 -11.38
CA MET A 92 14.14 7.00 -10.48
C MET A 92 14.88 8.13 -9.73
N LEU A 93 15.27 9.20 -10.43
CA LEU A 93 15.95 10.35 -9.81
C LEU A 93 15.03 11.02 -8.78
N PHE A 94 13.77 11.24 -9.14
CA PHE A 94 12.78 11.78 -8.22
C PHE A 94 12.57 10.85 -7.00
N THR A 95 12.60 9.54 -7.20
CA THR A 95 12.48 8.57 -6.10
C THR A 95 13.64 8.72 -5.11
N ILE A 96 14.89 8.85 -5.59
CA ILE A 96 16.06 9.06 -4.73
C ILE A 96 15.89 10.34 -3.91
N ILE A 97 15.61 11.46 -4.60
CA ILE A 97 15.44 12.77 -3.94
C ILE A 97 14.30 12.72 -2.93
N SER A 98 13.17 12.12 -3.30
CA SER A 98 12.01 12.03 -2.40
C SER A 98 12.25 11.13 -1.19
N VAL A 99 12.98 10.02 -1.34
CA VAL A 99 13.31 9.12 -0.21
C VAL A 99 14.25 9.83 0.76
N VAL A 100 15.35 10.39 0.27
CA VAL A 100 16.33 11.10 1.11
C VAL A 100 15.70 12.35 1.73
N GLY A 101 14.99 13.15 0.92
CA GLY A 101 14.30 14.35 1.40
C GLY A 101 13.26 14.06 2.48
N THR A 102 12.44 13.03 2.29
CA THR A 102 11.42 12.62 3.28
C THR A 102 12.08 12.17 4.59
N LEU A 103 13.19 11.43 4.53
CA LEU A 103 13.90 11.01 5.73
C LEU A 103 14.47 12.22 6.48
N LEU A 104 15.15 13.14 5.80
CA LEU A 104 15.75 14.32 6.42
C LEU A 104 14.69 15.26 6.99
N ILE A 105 13.68 15.62 6.20
CA ILE A 105 12.58 16.50 6.62
C ILE A 105 11.80 15.84 7.77
N GLY A 106 11.53 14.53 7.67
CA GLY A 106 10.80 13.80 8.69
C GLY A 106 11.54 13.74 10.03
N MET A 107 12.83 13.52 10.00
CA MET A 107 13.66 13.57 11.21
C MET A 107 13.72 14.98 11.81
N PHE A 108 13.80 16.01 10.98
CA PHE A 108 13.77 17.38 11.43
C PHE A 108 12.42 17.74 12.09
N ILE A 109 11.31 17.47 11.40
CA ILE A 109 9.96 17.73 11.92
C ILE A 109 9.72 16.93 13.21
N GLY A 110 9.96 15.63 13.16
CA GLY A 110 9.67 14.75 14.30
C GLY A 110 10.52 15.06 15.53
N CYS A 111 11.84 15.17 15.39
CA CYS A 111 12.74 15.35 16.53
C CYS A 111 12.82 16.80 17.00
N LYS A 112 12.90 17.79 16.08
CA LYS A 112 13.10 19.20 16.44
C LYS A 112 11.82 19.96 16.71
N ILE A 113 10.80 19.78 15.86
CA ILE A 113 9.52 20.52 15.98
C ILE A 113 8.57 19.80 16.96
N LEU A 114 8.29 18.51 16.72
CA LEU A 114 7.31 17.76 17.50
C LEU A 114 7.87 17.08 18.75
N LYS A 115 9.20 17.13 18.92
CA LYS A 115 9.92 16.56 20.08
C LYS A 115 9.58 15.07 20.32
N LEU A 116 9.43 14.31 19.24
CA LEU A 116 9.30 12.87 19.29
C LEU A 116 10.65 12.21 19.59
N ASN A 117 10.61 11.00 20.14
CA ASN A 117 11.81 10.22 20.27
C ASN A 117 12.38 9.86 18.88
N ARG A 118 13.69 9.69 18.81
CA ARG A 118 14.43 9.46 17.57
C ARG A 118 13.92 8.22 16.81
N ASN A 119 13.62 7.15 17.54
CA ASN A 119 13.19 5.89 16.93
C ASN A 119 11.80 6.00 16.29
N THR A 120 10.81 6.54 17.00
CA THR A 120 9.45 6.77 16.44
C THR A 120 9.52 7.69 15.22
N SER A 121 10.26 8.81 15.31
CA SER A 121 10.42 9.74 14.20
C SER A 121 11.09 9.09 12.99
N TYR A 122 12.14 8.29 13.21
CA TYR A 122 12.84 7.57 12.14
C TYR A 122 11.94 6.52 11.47
N LEU A 123 11.15 5.78 12.24
CA LEU A 123 10.22 4.77 11.73
C LEU A 123 9.12 5.40 10.87
N ILE A 124 8.49 6.51 11.33
CA ILE A 124 7.49 7.23 10.56
C ILE A 124 8.09 7.77 9.26
N SER A 125 9.27 8.40 9.36
CA SER A 125 9.98 8.95 8.19
C SER A 125 10.34 7.87 7.17
N SER A 126 10.84 6.72 7.63
CA SER A 126 11.18 5.57 6.78
C SER A 126 9.94 4.95 6.12
N GLY A 127 8.85 4.83 6.88
CA GLY A 127 7.57 4.34 6.37
C GLY A 127 7.01 5.26 5.28
N THR A 128 6.98 6.58 5.54
CA THR A 128 6.54 7.59 4.56
C THR A 128 7.42 7.60 3.31
N ALA A 129 8.75 7.48 3.48
CA ALA A 129 9.71 7.59 2.39
C ALA A 129 9.60 6.46 1.36
N ILE A 130 9.25 5.23 1.74
CA ILE A 130 9.34 4.07 0.85
C ILE A 130 7.98 3.38 0.67
N CYS A 131 7.63 2.47 1.57
CA CYS A 131 6.45 1.61 1.40
C CYS A 131 5.73 1.29 2.72
N GLY A 132 5.66 2.25 3.62
CA GLY A 132 4.87 2.14 4.85
C GLY A 132 5.37 1.08 5.80
N GLY A 133 4.48 0.16 6.13
CA GLY A 133 4.72 -0.88 7.13
C GLY A 133 5.91 -1.79 6.84
N SER A 134 6.20 -2.07 5.56
CA SER A 134 7.34 -2.92 5.18
C SER A 134 8.68 -2.27 5.51
N ALA A 135 8.80 -0.96 5.25
CA ALA A 135 10.00 -0.20 5.61
C ALA A 135 10.17 -0.14 7.14
N ILE A 136 9.08 0.14 7.88
CA ILE A 136 9.10 0.14 9.36
C ILE A 136 9.54 -1.22 9.90
N ALA A 137 8.97 -2.31 9.38
CA ALA A 137 9.31 -3.67 9.79
C ALA A 137 10.77 -4.05 9.49
N ALA A 138 11.35 -3.51 8.42
CA ALA A 138 12.74 -3.75 8.05
C ALA A 138 13.71 -2.98 8.95
N VAL A 139 13.47 -1.68 9.19
CA VAL A 139 14.42 -0.85 9.94
C VAL A 139 14.23 -0.92 11.46
N GLY A 140 13.01 -1.19 11.94
CA GLY A 140 12.70 -1.23 13.37
C GLY A 140 13.60 -2.14 14.19
N PRO A 141 13.80 -3.41 13.79
CA PRO A 141 14.75 -4.31 14.46
C PRO A 141 16.20 -3.81 14.41
N ILE A 142 16.60 -3.15 13.31
CA ILE A 142 17.96 -2.64 13.13
C ILE A 142 18.27 -1.55 14.17
N ILE A 143 17.33 -0.62 14.38
CA ILE A 143 17.49 0.48 15.35
C ILE A 143 17.12 0.06 16.77
N LYS A 144 16.81 -1.24 16.99
CA LYS A 144 16.33 -1.77 18.28
C LYS A 144 15.15 -0.98 18.84
N ALA A 145 14.19 -0.63 17.95
CA ALA A 145 12.99 0.09 18.33
C ALA A 145 12.13 -0.72 19.31
N LYS A 146 11.52 -0.04 20.27
CA LYS A 146 10.55 -0.67 21.19
C LYS A 146 9.25 -1.01 20.44
N ASP A 147 8.53 -2.00 20.95
CA ASP A 147 7.24 -2.38 20.36
C ASP A 147 6.24 -1.21 20.33
N THR A 148 6.32 -0.31 21.32
CA THR A 148 5.52 0.92 21.36
C THR A 148 5.85 1.86 20.20
N ASP A 149 7.15 2.07 19.87
CA ASP A 149 7.58 2.90 18.77
C ASP A 149 7.11 2.32 17.44
N MET A 150 7.26 0.99 17.27
CA MET A 150 6.81 0.24 16.10
C MET A 150 5.29 0.37 15.90
N SER A 151 4.54 0.15 16.98
CA SER A 151 3.07 0.22 16.95
C SER A 151 2.56 1.63 16.61
N MET A 152 3.13 2.67 17.21
CA MET A 152 2.78 4.06 16.91
C MET A 152 3.07 4.43 15.46
N ALA A 153 4.24 4.06 14.94
CA ALA A 153 4.62 4.34 13.56
C ALA A 153 3.71 3.59 12.57
N LEU A 154 3.48 2.29 12.79
CA LEU A 154 2.59 1.49 11.95
C LEU A 154 1.17 2.03 11.94
N ALA A 155 0.61 2.36 13.11
CA ALA A 155 -0.74 2.88 13.22
C ALA A 155 -0.88 4.24 12.53
N THR A 156 0.11 5.14 12.69
CA THR A 156 0.15 6.42 11.96
C THR A 156 0.05 6.21 10.45
N ILE A 157 0.91 5.36 9.91
CA ILE A 157 0.96 5.09 8.46
C ILE A 157 -0.33 4.42 7.98
N PHE A 158 -0.90 3.47 8.72
CA PHE A 158 -2.13 2.79 8.32
C PHE A 158 -3.35 3.72 8.30
N ILE A 159 -3.46 4.64 9.27
CA ILE A 159 -4.54 5.64 9.29
C ILE A 159 -4.45 6.54 8.05
N LEU A 160 -3.26 7.07 7.76
CA LEU A 160 -3.06 7.94 6.60
C LEU A 160 -3.33 7.20 5.28
N ASN A 161 -2.92 5.94 5.17
CA ASN A 161 -3.17 5.14 3.98
C ASN A 161 -4.65 4.81 3.78
N ALA A 162 -5.38 4.54 4.86
CA ALA A 162 -6.82 4.32 4.78
C ALA A 162 -7.56 5.59 4.28
N ILE A 163 -7.15 6.78 4.76
CA ILE A 163 -7.67 8.05 4.26
C ILE A 163 -7.22 8.26 2.80
N GLY A 164 -5.95 8.02 2.50
CA GLY A 164 -5.37 8.22 1.18
C GLY A 164 -6.05 7.41 0.09
N LEU A 165 -6.43 6.17 0.38
CA LEU A 165 -7.12 5.31 -0.57
C LEU A 165 -8.41 5.94 -1.12
N PHE A 166 -9.14 6.69 -0.30
CA PHE A 166 -10.36 7.38 -0.73
C PHE A 166 -10.08 8.79 -1.27
N LEU A 167 -9.20 9.51 -0.60
CA LEU A 167 -8.95 10.92 -0.86
C LEU A 167 -8.25 11.14 -2.21
N PHE A 168 -7.21 10.35 -2.52
CA PHE A 168 -6.39 10.57 -3.71
C PHE A 168 -7.15 10.38 -5.03
N PRO A 169 -7.99 9.33 -5.24
CA PRO A 169 -8.77 9.22 -6.46
C PRO A 169 -9.70 10.41 -6.68
N VAL A 170 -10.35 10.91 -5.62
CA VAL A 170 -11.21 12.09 -5.70
C VAL A 170 -10.41 13.33 -6.08
N LEU A 171 -9.27 13.56 -5.44
CA LEU A 171 -8.39 14.68 -5.77
C LEU A 171 -7.81 14.58 -7.19
N GLY A 172 -7.43 13.36 -7.62
CA GLY A 172 -6.93 13.11 -8.97
C GLY A 172 -7.96 13.48 -10.05
N HIS A 173 -9.21 13.08 -9.88
CA HIS A 173 -10.30 13.46 -10.78
C HIS A 173 -10.59 14.96 -10.74
N TRP A 174 -10.58 15.56 -9.56
CA TRP A 174 -10.79 17.01 -9.41
C TRP A 174 -9.69 17.83 -10.08
N LEU A 175 -8.45 17.36 -10.04
CA LEU A 175 -7.29 17.97 -10.71
C LEU A 175 -7.18 17.62 -12.19
N GLY A 176 -8.05 16.75 -12.73
CA GLY A 176 -8.02 16.33 -14.13
C GLY A 176 -6.78 15.53 -14.52
N LEU A 177 -6.16 14.80 -13.58
CA LEU A 177 -4.94 14.05 -13.86
C LEU A 177 -5.20 12.89 -14.83
N SER A 178 -4.26 12.67 -15.76
CA SER A 178 -4.24 11.46 -16.58
C SER A 178 -4.06 10.21 -15.70
N GLN A 179 -4.40 9.02 -16.19
CA GLN A 179 -4.17 7.78 -15.44
C GLN A 179 -2.68 7.56 -15.15
N GLN A 180 -1.80 7.94 -16.06
CA GLN A 180 -0.35 7.86 -15.89
C GLN A 180 0.14 8.79 -14.78
N ASP A 181 -0.29 10.06 -14.80
CA ASP A 181 0.10 11.05 -13.80
C ASP A 181 -0.46 10.70 -12.42
N PHE A 182 -1.74 10.31 -12.36
CA PHE A 182 -2.35 9.84 -11.12
C PHE A 182 -1.64 8.61 -10.57
N GLY A 183 -1.34 7.61 -11.40
CA GLY A 183 -0.62 6.41 -11.00
C GLY A 183 0.75 6.74 -10.39
N THR A 184 1.47 7.65 -11.04
CA THR A 184 2.77 8.15 -10.55
C THR A 184 2.61 8.89 -9.22
N TRP A 185 1.65 9.82 -9.14
CA TRP A 185 1.38 10.59 -7.91
C TRP A 185 0.97 9.69 -6.74
N ALA A 186 0.01 8.81 -6.95
CA ALA A 186 -0.47 7.88 -5.94
C ALA A 186 0.65 6.97 -5.41
N ALA A 187 1.51 6.46 -6.30
CA ALA A 187 2.65 5.62 -5.91
C ALA A 187 3.64 6.35 -5.00
N ILE A 188 3.79 7.66 -5.16
CA ILE A 188 4.71 8.47 -4.35
C ILE A 188 4.03 8.92 -3.05
N ALA A 189 2.82 9.44 -3.15
CA ALA A 189 2.12 10.12 -2.08
C ALA A 189 1.42 9.19 -1.09
N ILE A 190 0.87 8.07 -1.53
CA ILE A 190 0.28 7.06 -0.63
C ILE A 190 1.39 6.11 -0.16
N HIS A 191 1.54 5.92 1.14
CA HIS A 191 2.74 5.28 1.69
C HIS A 191 2.75 3.75 1.55
N ASP A 192 1.60 3.07 1.57
CA ASP A 192 1.50 1.62 1.56
C ASP A 192 1.17 1.05 0.18
N THR A 193 1.74 -0.12 -0.14
CA THR A 193 1.52 -0.78 -1.44
C THR A 193 0.07 -1.17 -1.64
N SER A 194 -0.63 -1.69 -0.62
CA SER A 194 -2.02 -2.12 -0.74
C SER A 194 -2.96 -0.95 -1.07
N SER A 195 -2.77 0.18 -0.38
CA SER A 195 -3.56 1.38 -0.59
C SER A 195 -3.28 2.04 -1.94
N VAL A 196 -2.02 2.02 -2.40
CA VAL A 196 -1.64 2.48 -3.75
C VAL A 196 -2.32 1.65 -4.82
N VAL A 197 -2.24 0.33 -4.71
CA VAL A 197 -2.87 -0.58 -5.67
C VAL A 197 -4.39 -0.42 -5.66
N GLY A 198 -4.99 -0.24 -4.47
CA GLY A 198 -6.42 0.04 -4.33
C GLY A 198 -6.85 1.37 -4.96
N ALA A 199 -6.09 2.44 -4.72
CA ALA A 199 -6.34 3.76 -5.30
C ALA A 199 -6.16 3.74 -6.83
N GLY A 200 -5.10 3.09 -7.33
CA GLY A 200 -4.88 2.89 -8.76
C GLY A 200 -6.00 2.12 -9.43
N ALA A 201 -6.46 1.02 -8.82
CA ALA A 201 -7.59 0.23 -9.32
C ALA A 201 -8.91 1.00 -9.34
N ALA A 202 -9.11 1.92 -8.38
CA ALA A 202 -10.28 2.79 -8.34
C ALA A 202 -10.25 3.89 -9.41
N TYR A 203 -9.05 4.32 -9.81
CA TYR A 203 -8.86 5.39 -10.78
C TYR A 203 -8.89 4.90 -12.23
N GLY A 204 -8.28 3.76 -12.51
CA GLY A 204 -8.28 3.13 -13.83
C GLY A 204 -7.23 2.03 -13.99
N GLU A 205 -7.30 1.31 -15.10
CA GLU A 205 -6.42 0.16 -15.34
C GLU A 205 -4.97 0.56 -15.54
N GLU A 206 -4.72 1.60 -16.34
CA GLU A 206 -3.39 2.14 -16.57
C GLU A 206 -2.81 2.74 -15.28
N ALA A 207 -3.64 3.46 -14.51
CA ALA A 207 -3.25 4.00 -13.21
C ALA A 207 -2.83 2.88 -12.24
N LEU A 208 -3.53 1.74 -12.23
CA LEU A 208 -3.17 0.57 -11.43
C LEU A 208 -1.80 0.03 -11.83
N GLN A 209 -1.53 -0.12 -13.12
CA GLN A 209 -0.26 -0.66 -13.63
C GLN A 209 0.91 0.27 -13.28
N VAL A 210 0.78 1.55 -13.58
CA VAL A 210 1.80 2.57 -13.29
C VAL A 210 2.06 2.67 -11.79
N ALA A 211 1.01 2.81 -10.99
CA ALA A 211 1.11 2.95 -9.54
C ALA A 211 1.78 1.72 -8.90
N THR A 212 1.39 0.51 -9.33
CA THR A 212 1.96 -0.74 -8.82
C THR A 212 3.44 -0.85 -9.15
N THR A 213 3.82 -0.60 -10.41
CA THR A 213 5.20 -0.68 -10.87
C THR A 213 6.10 0.28 -10.12
N ILE A 214 5.72 1.56 -10.05
CA ILE A 214 6.52 2.58 -9.36
C ILE A 214 6.61 2.27 -7.86
N LYS A 215 5.51 1.85 -7.23
CA LYS A 215 5.53 1.50 -5.81
C LYS A 215 6.42 0.31 -5.50
N LEU A 216 6.43 -0.73 -6.33
CA LEU A 216 7.28 -1.89 -6.15
C LEU A 216 8.76 -1.56 -6.40
N THR A 217 9.06 -0.72 -7.39
CA THR A 217 10.41 -0.19 -7.61
C THR A 217 10.90 0.60 -6.40
N ARG A 218 10.04 1.45 -5.80
CA ARG A 218 10.37 2.15 -4.55
C ARG A 218 10.59 1.19 -3.38
N ALA A 219 9.87 0.08 -3.31
CA ALA A 219 10.06 -0.89 -2.25
C ALA A 219 11.45 -1.54 -2.26
N LEU A 220 12.15 -1.59 -3.38
CA LEU A 220 13.55 -2.05 -3.45
C LEU A 220 14.50 -1.14 -2.64
N TRP A 221 14.14 0.13 -2.43
CA TRP A 221 14.91 1.07 -1.60
C TRP A 221 14.93 0.71 -0.11
N ILE A 222 14.13 -0.27 0.31
CA ILE A 222 14.25 -0.86 1.66
C ILE A 222 15.66 -1.40 1.88
N ILE A 223 16.28 -2.00 0.85
CA ILE A 223 17.60 -2.62 0.97
C ILE A 223 18.69 -1.57 1.24
N PRO A 224 18.87 -0.54 0.40
CA PRO A 224 19.80 0.55 0.69
C PRO A 224 19.50 1.24 2.03
N LEU A 225 18.25 1.50 2.34
CA LEU A 225 17.87 2.11 3.62
C LEU A 225 18.27 1.24 4.81
N ALA A 226 18.01 -0.05 4.76
CA ALA A 226 18.36 -0.98 5.85
C ALA A 226 19.88 -1.06 6.05
N LEU A 227 20.66 -1.06 4.95
CA LEU A 227 22.13 -1.04 5.01
C LEU A 227 22.64 0.27 5.64
N ILE A 228 22.18 1.41 5.17
CA ILE A 228 22.55 2.73 5.70
C ILE A 228 22.15 2.83 7.18
N THR A 229 20.94 2.35 7.53
CA THR A 229 20.46 2.32 8.92
C THR A 229 21.38 1.47 9.80
N SER A 230 21.82 0.30 9.32
CA SER A 230 22.72 -0.58 10.05
C SER A 230 24.05 0.09 10.38
N VAL A 231 24.59 0.85 9.43
CA VAL A 231 25.84 1.61 9.62
C VAL A 231 25.63 2.76 10.62
N ILE A 232 24.58 3.57 10.46
CA ILE A 232 24.29 4.74 11.30
C ILE A 232 24.02 4.33 12.76
N PHE A 233 23.28 3.24 12.98
CA PHE A 233 22.91 2.77 14.30
C PHE A 233 23.86 1.69 14.86
N ARG A 234 24.98 1.41 14.17
CA ARG A 234 26.01 0.43 14.56
C ARG A 234 25.42 -0.93 14.98
N SER A 235 24.51 -1.44 14.17
CA SER A 235 23.83 -2.70 14.44
C SER A 235 24.57 -3.86 13.81
N GLU A 236 25.19 -4.71 14.62
CA GLU A 236 25.88 -5.92 14.14
C GLU A 236 24.88 -7.06 13.86
N GLY A 237 25.02 -7.72 12.71
CA GLY A 237 24.57 -9.12 12.49
C GLY A 237 23.09 -9.35 12.23
N LYS A 238 22.23 -8.37 11.93
CA LYS A 238 20.80 -8.64 11.61
C LYS A 238 20.57 -8.89 10.13
N LYS A 239 19.85 -9.99 9.80
CA LYS A 239 19.44 -10.35 8.44
C LYS A 239 18.43 -9.34 7.90
N ILE A 240 18.72 -8.75 6.74
CA ILE A 240 17.79 -7.89 6.00
C ILE A 240 16.73 -8.77 5.36
N SER A 241 15.45 -8.51 5.67
CA SER A 241 14.34 -9.22 5.06
C SER A 241 14.03 -8.62 3.68
N ILE A 242 14.40 -9.33 2.62
CA ILE A 242 14.05 -8.95 1.25
C ILE A 242 12.60 -9.37 0.99
N PRO A 243 11.74 -8.49 0.46
CA PRO A 243 10.37 -8.83 0.11
C PRO A 243 10.34 -9.75 -1.13
N TRP A 244 10.32 -11.07 -0.92
CA TRP A 244 10.38 -12.10 -1.97
C TRP A 244 9.32 -11.95 -3.06
N PHE A 245 8.13 -11.45 -2.72
CA PHE A 245 7.04 -11.28 -3.68
C PHE A 245 7.35 -10.26 -4.78
N ILE A 246 8.27 -9.31 -4.55
CA ILE A 246 8.73 -8.37 -5.58
C ILE A 246 9.53 -9.10 -6.65
N LEU A 247 10.40 -10.02 -6.25
CA LEU A 247 11.15 -10.86 -7.19
C LEU A 247 10.20 -11.68 -8.07
N PHE A 248 9.21 -12.35 -7.44
CA PHE A 248 8.21 -13.13 -8.18
C PHE A 248 7.30 -12.26 -9.06
N PHE A 249 7.01 -11.02 -8.68
CA PHE A 249 6.31 -10.07 -9.54
C PHE A 249 7.12 -9.77 -10.82
N ILE A 250 8.45 -9.53 -10.68
CA ILE A 250 9.33 -9.32 -11.84
C ILE A 250 9.38 -10.59 -12.72
N VAL A 251 9.50 -11.76 -12.12
CA VAL A 251 9.47 -13.04 -12.83
C VAL A 251 8.14 -13.22 -13.58
N ALA A 252 7.01 -12.87 -12.97
CA ALA A 252 5.69 -12.90 -13.63
C ALA A 252 5.63 -11.97 -14.84
N MET A 253 6.17 -10.75 -14.74
CA MET A 253 6.29 -9.84 -15.90
C MET A 253 7.19 -10.40 -17.00
N LEU A 254 8.33 -11.02 -16.64
CA LEU A 254 9.22 -11.69 -17.60
C LEU A 254 8.49 -12.81 -18.33
N ILE A 255 7.80 -13.68 -17.60
CA ILE A 255 6.99 -14.78 -18.17
C ILE A 255 5.94 -14.21 -19.13
N ASN A 256 5.20 -13.18 -18.71
CA ASN A 256 4.17 -12.57 -19.54
C ASN A 256 4.75 -11.93 -20.82
N THR A 257 5.88 -11.24 -20.70
CA THR A 257 6.49 -10.50 -21.81
C THR A 257 7.12 -11.42 -22.87
N TYR A 258 7.76 -12.52 -22.45
CA TYR A 258 8.56 -13.37 -23.34
C TYR A 258 7.98 -14.76 -23.60
N LEU A 259 7.29 -15.37 -22.61
CA LEU A 259 6.75 -16.73 -22.75
C LEU A 259 5.26 -16.74 -23.12
N LEU A 260 4.49 -15.74 -22.66
CA LEU A 260 3.06 -15.63 -22.93
C LEU A 260 2.74 -14.57 -24.00
N ALA A 261 3.76 -14.08 -24.75
CA ALA A 261 3.55 -13.10 -25.81
C ALA A 261 2.51 -13.56 -26.85
N ASP A 262 2.55 -14.85 -27.21
CA ASP A 262 1.62 -15.46 -28.17
C ASP A 262 0.27 -15.88 -27.53
N TYR A 263 0.15 -15.83 -26.21
CA TYR A 263 -1.04 -16.22 -25.44
C TYR A 263 -1.51 -15.13 -24.47
N PRO A 264 -1.82 -13.90 -24.92
CA PRO A 264 -2.11 -12.77 -24.07
C PRO A 264 -3.34 -12.97 -23.18
N GLU A 265 -4.28 -13.84 -23.59
CA GLU A 265 -5.49 -14.17 -22.83
C GLU A 265 -5.18 -14.88 -21.50
N VAL A 266 -4.12 -15.71 -21.47
CA VAL A 266 -3.67 -16.39 -20.25
C VAL A 266 -3.19 -15.38 -19.21
N GLY A 267 -2.34 -14.43 -19.62
CA GLY A 267 -1.85 -13.37 -18.76
C GLY A 267 -2.99 -12.48 -18.23
N LYS A 268 -3.92 -12.07 -19.10
CA LYS A 268 -5.12 -11.31 -18.70
C LYS A 268 -6.00 -12.08 -17.71
N PHE A 269 -6.20 -13.37 -17.92
CA PHE A 269 -7.01 -14.22 -17.02
C PHE A 269 -6.38 -14.31 -15.64
N ILE A 270 -5.06 -14.57 -15.52
CA ILE A 270 -4.34 -14.61 -14.25
C ILE A 270 -4.42 -13.25 -13.54
N ALA A 271 -4.15 -12.16 -14.28
CA ALA A 271 -4.25 -10.81 -13.74
C ALA A 271 -5.68 -10.45 -13.27
N GLY A 272 -6.70 -10.95 -13.97
CA GLY A 272 -8.11 -10.80 -13.57
C GLY A 272 -8.41 -11.48 -12.23
N ILE A 273 -7.95 -12.70 -12.02
CA ILE A 273 -8.07 -13.40 -10.73
C ILE A 273 -7.32 -12.63 -9.64
N ALA A 274 -6.11 -12.17 -9.94
CA ALA A 274 -5.29 -11.41 -9.02
C ALA A 274 -5.96 -10.10 -8.55
N ARG A 275 -6.64 -9.38 -9.46
CA ARG A 275 -7.45 -8.19 -9.13
C ARG A 275 -8.58 -8.52 -8.15
N LYS A 276 -9.27 -9.64 -8.34
CA LYS A 276 -10.34 -10.10 -7.43
C LYS A 276 -9.78 -10.44 -6.05
N GLY A 277 -8.62 -11.12 -6.00
CA GLY A 277 -7.89 -11.37 -4.75
C GLY A 277 -7.51 -10.06 -4.03
N LEU A 278 -7.08 -9.04 -4.79
CA LEU A 278 -6.77 -7.72 -4.26
C LEU A 278 -8.02 -7.06 -3.63
N ILE A 279 -9.16 -7.11 -4.31
CA ILE A 279 -10.41 -6.53 -3.80
C ILE A 279 -10.80 -7.19 -2.47
N ILE A 280 -10.72 -8.51 -2.37
CA ILE A 280 -10.98 -9.23 -1.11
C ILE A 280 -9.96 -8.83 -0.02
N THR A 281 -8.71 -8.60 -0.40
CA THR A 281 -7.67 -8.11 0.52
C THR A 281 -8.08 -6.78 1.19
N MET A 282 -8.77 -5.89 0.46
CA MET A 282 -9.27 -4.63 1.02
C MET A 282 -10.28 -4.85 2.15
N PHE A 283 -11.13 -5.87 2.05
CA PHE A 283 -12.02 -6.23 3.16
C PHE A 283 -11.25 -6.62 4.43
N PHE A 284 -10.25 -7.49 4.30
CA PHE A 284 -9.42 -7.88 5.45
C PHE A 284 -8.67 -6.72 6.06
N ILE A 285 -8.17 -5.79 5.24
CA ILE A 285 -7.49 -4.58 5.72
C ILE A 285 -8.48 -3.69 6.48
N GLY A 286 -9.64 -3.40 5.89
CA GLY A 286 -10.69 -2.61 6.55
C GLY A 286 -11.15 -3.22 7.87
N ALA A 287 -11.42 -4.53 7.87
CA ALA A 287 -11.85 -5.29 9.05
C ALA A 287 -10.77 -5.41 10.14
N SER A 288 -9.52 -5.08 9.84
CA SER A 288 -8.40 -5.05 10.80
C SER A 288 -8.23 -3.68 11.47
N LEU A 289 -8.83 -2.62 10.94
CA LEU A 289 -8.77 -1.28 11.52
C LEU A 289 -9.69 -1.22 12.74
N SER A 290 -9.14 -0.92 13.92
CA SER A 290 -9.93 -0.78 15.15
C SER A 290 -9.80 0.62 15.74
N VAL A 291 -10.80 1.01 16.51
CA VAL A 291 -10.79 2.26 17.28
C VAL A 291 -9.61 2.28 18.28
N ASP A 292 -9.23 1.13 18.81
CA ASP A 292 -8.12 1.01 19.74
C ASP A 292 -6.77 1.31 19.06
N VAL A 293 -6.59 0.88 17.80
CA VAL A 293 -5.42 1.24 17.01
C VAL A 293 -5.38 2.75 16.75
N ILE A 294 -6.53 3.35 16.41
CA ILE A 294 -6.62 4.80 16.20
C ILE A 294 -6.29 5.57 17.49
N LYS A 295 -6.83 5.13 18.62
CA LYS A 295 -6.60 5.75 19.94
C LYS A 295 -5.17 5.55 20.47
N SER A 296 -4.48 4.48 20.06
CA SER A 296 -3.11 4.20 20.51
C SER A 296 -2.07 5.13 19.84
N VAL A 297 -2.44 5.83 18.79
CA VAL A 297 -1.58 6.81 18.11
C VAL A 297 -1.66 8.12 18.87
N GLY A 298 -0.53 8.55 19.42
CA GLY A 298 -0.45 9.89 20.01
C GLY A 298 -0.56 10.97 18.94
N ILE A 299 -1.05 12.15 19.31
CA ILE A 299 -1.23 13.27 18.36
C ILE A 299 0.06 13.68 17.65
N ARG A 300 1.21 13.65 18.33
CA ARG A 300 2.49 14.06 17.73
C ARG A 300 2.98 13.13 16.63
N PRO A 301 2.97 11.77 16.77
CA PRO A 301 3.27 10.85 15.66
C PRO A 301 2.35 11.06 14.46
N LEU A 302 1.04 11.24 14.71
CA LEU A 302 0.07 11.48 13.66
C LEU A 302 0.35 12.80 12.93
N LEU A 303 0.66 13.88 13.65
CA LEU A 303 1.05 15.17 13.06
C LEU A 303 2.32 15.04 12.21
N GLN A 304 3.33 14.30 12.64
CA GLN A 304 4.52 14.05 11.81
C GLN A 304 4.13 13.38 10.50
N GLY A 305 3.32 12.33 10.58
CA GLY A 305 2.85 11.62 9.40
C GLY A 305 2.06 12.52 8.46
N ILE A 306 1.12 13.33 8.97
CA ILE A 306 0.30 14.28 8.18
C ILE A 306 1.18 15.34 7.49
N LEU A 307 2.10 15.96 8.23
CA LEU A 307 2.98 16.97 7.66
C LEU A 307 3.85 16.42 6.54
N LEU A 308 4.45 15.25 6.76
CA LEU A 308 5.23 14.56 5.71
C LEU A 308 4.34 14.19 4.52
N TRP A 309 3.13 13.72 4.78
CA TRP A 309 2.18 13.34 3.74
C TRP A 309 1.82 14.55 2.85
N ILE A 310 1.51 15.69 3.45
CA ILE A 310 1.23 16.92 2.72
C ILE A 310 2.45 17.34 1.89
N ILE A 311 3.64 17.37 2.50
CA ILE A 311 4.87 17.79 1.82
C ILE A 311 5.17 16.89 0.62
N ILE A 312 5.14 15.56 0.79
CA ILE A 312 5.48 14.65 -0.29
C ILE A 312 4.40 14.64 -1.38
N SER A 313 3.13 14.76 -1.00
CA SER A 313 2.02 14.84 -1.96
C SER A 313 2.09 16.11 -2.80
N ALA A 314 2.32 17.25 -2.17
CA ALA A 314 2.44 18.53 -2.88
C ALA A 314 3.69 18.57 -3.76
N ALA A 315 4.84 18.11 -3.25
CA ALA A 315 6.09 18.11 -4.01
C ALA A 315 6.01 17.16 -5.22
N SER A 316 5.43 15.96 -5.05
CA SER A 316 5.27 15.01 -6.16
C SER A 316 4.25 15.47 -7.19
N LEU A 317 3.15 16.11 -6.75
CA LEU A 317 2.17 16.69 -7.67
C LEU A 317 2.79 17.84 -8.46
N ALA A 318 3.50 18.76 -7.79
CA ALA A 318 4.20 19.85 -8.47
C ALA A 318 5.20 19.34 -9.51
N TYR A 319 5.98 18.30 -9.17
CA TYR A 319 6.91 17.68 -10.11
C TYR A 319 6.19 17.12 -11.34
N ILE A 320 5.03 16.47 -11.16
CA ILE A 320 4.25 15.87 -12.26
C ILE A 320 3.64 16.95 -13.15
N LEU A 321 3.10 18.02 -12.57
CA LEU A 321 2.46 19.11 -13.32
C LEU A 321 3.46 20.02 -14.04
N LEU A 322 4.73 20.07 -13.62
CA LEU A 322 5.80 20.87 -14.24
C LEU A 322 6.58 20.09 -15.30
N ARG A 323 6.35 18.81 -15.47
CA ARG A 323 7.00 17.93 -16.43
C ARG A 323 6.28 17.95 -17.79
#